data_2b9473b2a41bd57d7aaebc4ca53bc182
#
_entry.id   2b9473b2a41bd57d7aaebc4ca53bc182
#
_cell.length_a   1.000
_cell.length_b   1.000
_cell.length_c   1.000
_cell.angle_alpha   90.00
_cell.angle_beta   90.00
_cell.angle_gamma   90.00
#
_symmetry.space_group_name_H-M   'P 1'
#
loop_
_entity.id
_entity.type
_entity.pdbx_description
1 polymer ?
#
loop_
_entity_poly.entity_id
_entity_poly.type
_entity_poly.pdbx_seq_one_letter_code
_entity_poly.pdbx_strand_id
1 'polypeptide(L)'
;MATSAQLRKQILQGSWDAALAALYGADPAVLQRQRGRYAAALEQFELYFGPGRQVQVYSAPGRAELGGNHTDHQGGYGLAAAVTLDLVAVAARNTDGYVRVKSRGFNKLDVIDLATAEPQAGESTHSASLIRGIAEGFRAVGKQIGGFDAYTASDVLRGSGLSSSAAFEMGMASIWNEEYSTGLTPAELAGICQYAENTY
;
A
#
# COMPACT_ATOMS: atom_id res chain seq x y z
N MET A 1 -6.83 -5.24 17.87
CA MET A 1 -7.21 -4.84 16.49
C MET A 1 -8.73 -4.82 16.40
N ALA A 2 -9.31 -3.97 15.55
CA ALA A 2 -10.75 -3.83 15.36
C ALA A 2 -11.18 -4.48 14.03
N THR A 3 -12.46 -4.83 13.92
CA THR A 3 -13.00 -5.35 12.66
C THR A 3 -13.24 -4.20 11.67
N SER A 4 -13.29 -4.53 10.38
CA SER A 4 -13.63 -3.59 9.29
C SER A 4 -14.93 -2.82 9.58
N ALA A 5 -15.98 -3.49 10.05
CA ALA A 5 -17.25 -2.84 10.42
C ALA A 5 -17.09 -1.86 11.59
N GLN A 6 -16.28 -2.20 12.61
CA GLN A 6 -16.02 -1.31 13.74
C GLN A 6 -15.23 -0.07 13.30
N LEU A 7 -14.18 -0.24 12.49
CA LEU A 7 -13.39 0.88 11.98
C LEU A 7 -14.25 1.78 11.08
N ARG A 8 -15.06 1.19 10.19
CA ARG A 8 -15.98 1.93 9.32
C ARG A 8 -16.93 2.81 10.14
N LYS A 9 -17.51 2.27 11.22
CA LYS A 9 -18.38 3.03 12.11
C LYS A 9 -17.62 4.20 12.77
N GLN A 10 -16.43 3.96 13.31
CA GLN A 10 -15.60 4.99 13.93
C GLN A 10 -15.25 6.12 12.97
N ILE A 11 -14.86 5.79 11.73
CA ILE A 11 -14.51 6.76 10.70
C ILE A 11 -15.72 7.63 10.35
N LEU A 12 -16.88 7.02 10.11
CA LEU A 12 -18.10 7.76 9.75
C LEU A 12 -18.59 8.66 10.89
N GLN A 13 -18.32 8.31 12.15
CA GLN A 13 -18.62 9.11 13.34
C GLN A 13 -17.58 10.21 13.62
N GLY A 14 -16.53 10.34 12.80
CA GLY A 14 -15.49 11.35 12.94
C GLY A 14 -14.40 11.04 13.95
N SER A 15 -14.35 9.83 14.51
CA SER A 15 -13.32 9.45 15.50
C SER A 15 -11.89 9.53 14.94
N TRP A 16 -11.74 9.54 13.62
CA TRP A 16 -10.44 9.60 12.93
C TRP A 16 -10.10 10.99 12.38
N ASP A 17 -10.92 12.01 12.65
CA ASP A 17 -10.75 13.34 12.07
C ASP A 17 -9.40 13.98 12.36
N ALA A 18 -8.90 13.83 13.57
CA ALA A 18 -7.58 14.35 13.93
C ALA A 18 -6.46 13.70 13.09
N ALA A 19 -6.52 12.39 12.88
CA ALA A 19 -5.56 11.67 12.04
C ALA A 19 -5.72 12.03 10.57
N LEU A 20 -6.95 12.11 10.07
CA LEU A 20 -7.23 12.52 8.69
C LEU A 20 -6.80 13.98 8.44
N ALA A 21 -7.02 14.88 9.41
CA ALA A 21 -6.57 16.26 9.30
C ALA A 21 -5.05 16.40 9.25
N ALA A 22 -4.33 15.55 9.98
CA ALA A 22 -2.87 15.52 9.93
C ALA A 22 -2.33 15.08 8.55
N LEU A 23 -3.05 14.20 7.84
CA LEU A 23 -2.66 13.69 6.53
C LEU A 23 -3.13 14.60 5.38
N TYR A 24 -4.34 15.16 5.47
CA TYR A 24 -5.01 15.78 4.32
C TYR A 24 -5.39 17.25 4.54
N GLY A 25 -5.13 17.79 5.71
CA GLY A 25 -5.59 19.13 6.11
C GLY A 25 -6.96 19.11 6.80
N ALA A 26 -7.25 20.20 7.53
CA ALA A 26 -8.42 20.30 8.41
C ALA A 26 -9.68 20.88 7.73
N ASP A 27 -9.69 21.05 6.40
CA ASP A 27 -10.87 21.50 5.67
C ASP A 27 -12.03 20.52 5.83
N PRO A 28 -13.23 20.95 6.29
CA PRO A 28 -14.36 20.05 6.54
C PRO A 28 -14.80 19.24 5.31
N ALA A 29 -14.72 19.81 4.10
CA ALA A 29 -15.11 19.11 2.88
C ALA A 29 -14.08 18.03 2.53
N VAL A 30 -12.79 18.29 2.77
CA VAL A 30 -11.71 17.31 2.62
C VAL A 30 -11.90 16.17 3.62
N LEU A 31 -12.14 16.47 4.89
CA LEU A 31 -12.37 15.45 5.92
C LEU A 31 -13.59 14.57 5.60
N GLN A 32 -14.69 15.17 5.18
CA GLN A 32 -15.88 14.43 4.77
C GLN A 32 -15.58 13.48 3.60
N ARG A 33 -14.87 13.96 2.58
CA ARG A 33 -14.44 13.14 1.43
C ARG A 33 -13.57 11.97 1.89
N GLN A 34 -12.60 12.21 2.75
CA GLN A 34 -11.70 11.17 3.23
C GLN A 34 -12.41 10.14 4.12
N ARG A 35 -13.31 10.55 5.01
CA ARG A 35 -14.16 9.60 5.75
C ARG A 35 -14.92 8.66 4.80
N GLY A 36 -15.54 9.20 3.76
CA GLY A 36 -16.24 8.41 2.75
C GLY A 36 -15.32 7.43 2.02
N ARG A 37 -14.12 7.90 1.63
CA ARG A 37 -13.13 7.10 0.90
C ARG A 37 -12.60 5.92 1.75
N TYR A 38 -12.23 6.16 3.01
CA TYR A 38 -11.77 5.12 3.92
C TYR A 38 -12.89 4.14 4.29
N ALA A 39 -14.10 4.65 4.54
CA ALA A 39 -15.27 3.81 4.81
C ALA A 39 -15.60 2.90 3.63
N ALA A 40 -15.53 3.41 2.39
CA ALA A 40 -15.73 2.63 1.18
C ALA A 40 -14.64 1.55 1.00
N ALA A 41 -13.38 1.86 1.32
CA ALA A 41 -12.31 0.86 1.23
C ALA A 41 -12.53 -0.31 2.21
N LEU A 42 -12.97 -0.02 3.44
CA LEU A 42 -13.34 -1.03 4.45
C LEU A 42 -14.53 -1.90 3.99
N GLU A 43 -15.55 -1.30 3.38
CA GLU A 43 -16.70 -2.01 2.84
C GLU A 43 -16.30 -2.93 1.67
N GLN A 44 -15.46 -2.44 0.77
CA GLN A 44 -14.95 -3.23 -0.34
C GLN A 44 -14.06 -4.38 0.13
N PHE A 45 -13.25 -4.18 1.17
CA PHE A 45 -12.50 -5.27 1.77
C PHE A 45 -13.43 -6.40 2.25
N GLU A 46 -14.52 -6.08 2.95
CA GLU A 46 -15.51 -7.08 3.38
C GLU A 46 -16.18 -7.80 2.22
N LEU A 47 -16.46 -7.08 1.12
CA LEU A 47 -17.08 -7.65 -0.07
C LEU A 47 -16.19 -8.75 -0.71
N TYR A 48 -14.87 -8.53 -0.76
CA TYR A 48 -13.95 -9.47 -1.40
C TYR A 48 -13.40 -10.55 -0.47
N PHE A 49 -13.22 -10.23 0.82
CA PHE A 49 -12.50 -11.11 1.74
C PHE A 49 -13.33 -11.54 2.96
N GLY A 50 -14.59 -11.19 2.99
CA GLY A 50 -15.54 -11.57 4.03
C GLY A 50 -15.58 -10.63 5.23
N PRO A 51 -16.73 -10.60 5.94
CA PRO A 51 -16.94 -9.76 7.11
C PRO A 51 -16.26 -10.30 8.37
N GLY A 52 -16.17 -9.45 9.40
CA GLY A 52 -15.74 -9.85 10.75
C GLY A 52 -14.24 -10.03 10.94
N ARG A 53 -13.44 -9.83 9.90
CA ARG A 53 -11.98 -9.91 9.99
C ARG A 53 -11.42 -8.67 10.71
N GLN A 54 -10.42 -8.90 11.54
CA GLN A 54 -9.60 -7.84 12.11
C GLN A 54 -8.69 -7.30 11.00
N VAL A 55 -8.69 -5.97 10.84
CA VAL A 55 -7.96 -5.31 9.75
C VAL A 55 -7.15 -4.13 10.28
N GLN A 56 -6.14 -3.75 9.52
CA GLN A 56 -5.45 -2.48 9.63
C GLN A 56 -5.66 -1.66 8.36
N VAL A 57 -5.48 -0.34 8.48
CA VAL A 57 -5.64 0.60 7.37
C VAL A 57 -4.34 1.36 7.19
N TYR A 58 -3.88 1.42 5.95
CA TYR A 58 -2.61 2.01 5.55
C TYR A 58 -2.85 3.15 4.56
N SER A 59 -1.98 4.15 4.60
CA SER A 59 -1.91 5.24 3.63
C SER A 59 -0.49 5.37 3.13
N ALA A 60 -0.30 5.28 1.83
CA ALA A 60 0.99 5.46 1.17
C ALA A 60 0.88 6.61 0.16
N PRO A 61 1.52 7.78 0.41
CA PRO A 61 1.38 8.95 -0.44
C PRO A 61 2.11 8.78 -1.77
N GLY A 62 1.62 9.48 -2.78
CA GLY A 62 2.39 9.77 -3.98
C GLY A 62 3.52 10.77 -3.68
N ARG A 63 4.43 10.92 -4.63
CA ARG A 63 5.59 11.80 -4.52
C ARG A 63 5.64 12.77 -5.70
N ALA A 64 5.85 14.06 -5.40
CA ALA A 64 6.20 15.07 -6.40
C ALA A 64 7.70 15.40 -6.27
N GLU A 65 8.40 15.43 -7.40
CA GLU A 65 9.74 15.98 -7.46
C GLU A 65 9.65 17.51 -7.53
N LEU A 66 10.33 18.18 -6.60
CA LEU A 66 10.36 19.65 -6.49
C LEU A 66 11.59 20.26 -7.13
N GLY A 67 12.67 19.49 -7.25
CA GLY A 67 13.93 19.92 -7.84
C GLY A 67 14.88 18.75 -8.02
N GLY A 68 15.87 18.90 -8.89
CA GLY A 68 16.83 17.84 -9.24
C GLY A 68 16.72 17.37 -10.68
N ASN A 69 15.57 17.48 -11.30
CA ASN A 69 15.33 17.20 -12.72
C ASN A 69 15.93 15.85 -13.20
N HIS A 70 15.62 14.78 -12.45
CA HIS A 70 16.10 13.42 -12.72
C HIS A 70 17.62 13.25 -12.69
N THR A 71 18.33 14.05 -11.88
CA THR A 71 19.77 13.95 -11.74
C THR A 71 20.24 12.80 -10.83
N ASP A 72 19.31 12.15 -10.14
CA ASP A 72 19.54 10.97 -9.28
C ASP A 72 20.23 9.82 -10.03
N HIS A 73 19.88 9.58 -11.29
CA HIS A 73 20.56 8.58 -12.16
C HIS A 73 22.04 8.86 -12.42
N GLN A 74 22.48 10.08 -12.17
CA GLN A 74 23.86 10.54 -12.37
C GLN A 74 24.58 10.84 -11.05
N GLY A 75 24.01 10.37 -9.91
CA GLY A 75 24.53 10.65 -8.58
C GLY A 75 24.27 12.10 -8.11
N GLY A 76 23.35 12.81 -8.74
CA GLY A 76 22.91 14.14 -8.34
C GLY A 76 21.90 14.11 -7.19
N TYR A 77 21.61 15.27 -6.63
CA TYR A 77 20.65 15.43 -5.54
C TYR A 77 19.25 15.73 -6.11
N GLY A 78 18.24 15.04 -5.60
CA GLY A 78 16.85 15.31 -5.84
C GLY A 78 16.15 15.84 -4.58
N LEU A 79 15.22 16.77 -4.75
CA LEU A 79 14.31 17.21 -3.70
C LEU A 79 12.90 16.74 -4.06
N ALA A 80 12.31 15.95 -3.20
CA ALA A 80 10.96 15.43 -3.38
C ALA A 80 10.11 15.65 -2.14
N ALA A 81 8.79 15.74 -2.33
CA ALA A 81 7.82 15.84 -1.25
C ALA A 81 6.68 14.84 -1.44
N ALA A 82 6.16 14.33 -0.33
CA ALA A 82 4.91 13.59 -0.33
C ALA A 82 3.75 14.53 -0.69
N VAL A 83 2.79 14.02 -1.44
CA VAL A 83 1.55 14.75 -1.77
C VAL A 83 0.37 14.18 -1.00
N THR A 84 -0.74 14.92 -0.94
CA THR A 84 -1.97 14.48 -0.25
C THR A 84 -2.80 13.47 -1.06
N LEU A 85 -2.36 13.14 -2.28
CA LEU A 85 -2.90 12.02 -3.04
C LEU A 85 -2.16 10.76 -2.64
N ASP A 86 -2.89 9.74 -2.23
CA ASP A 86 -2.31 8.52 -1.71
C ASP A 86 -3.03 7.26 -2.20
N LEU A 87 -2.43 6.12 -1.90
CA LEU A 87 -3.06 4.82 -1.92
C LEU A 87 -3.50 4.48 -0.50
N VAL A 88 -4.79 4.23 -0.32
CA VAL A 88 -5.34 3.63 0.90
C VAL A 88 -5.42 2.13 0.71
N ALA A 89 -4.89 1.37 1.68
CA ALA A 89 -5.04 -0.08 1.72
C ALA A 89 -5.73 -0.50 3.03
N VAL A 90 -6.63 -1.47 2.93
CA VAL A 90 -7.20 -2.20 4.07
C VAL A 90 -6.68 -3.62 4.00
N ALA A 91 -6.01 -4.10 5.02
CA ALA A 91 -5.39 -5.42 5.01
C ALA A 91 -5.64 -6.23 6.27
N ALA A 92 -5.60 -7.54 6.11
CA ALA A 92 -5.66 -8.51 7.20
C ALA A 92 -4.72 -9.69 6.90
N ARG A 93 -3.99 -10.15 7.92
CA ARG A 93 -3.19 -11.39 7.81
C ARG A 93 -4.07 -12.58 7.47
N ASN A 94 -3.49 -13.51 6.75
CA ASN A 94 -4.00 -14.86 6.60
C ASN A 94 -2.93 -15.89 6.98
N THR A 95 -3.28 -17.15 6.95
CA THR A 95 -2.40 -18.26 7.39
C THR A 95 -2.13 -19.28 6.27
N ASP A 96 -2.57 -18.98 5.04
CA ASP A 96 -2.48 -19.92 3.93
C ASP A 96 -1.27 -19.67 3.00
N GLY A 97 -0.45 -18.64 3.32
CA GLY A 97 0.77 -18.34 2.58
C GLY A 97 0.56 -17.59 1.26
N TYR A 98 -0.65 -17.13 0.99
CA TYR A 98 -0.95 -16.35 -0.22
C TYR A 98 -1.07 -14.86 0.09
N VAL A 99 -0.64 -14.03 -0.84
CA VAL A 99 -1.00 -12.62 -0.87
C VAL A 99 -2.10 -12.43 -1.91
N ARG A 100 -3.21 -11.82 -1.48
CA ARG A 100 -4.31 -11.48 -2.38
C ARG A 100 -4.57 -9.99 -2.31
N VAL A 101 -4.49 -9.32 -3.46
CA VAL A 101 -4.71 -7.87 -3.54
C VAL A 101 -5.78 -7.57 -4.57
N LYS A 102 -6.83 -6.91 -4.11
CA LYS A 102 -7.87 -6.35 -4.98
C LYS A 102 -7.71 -4.84 -5.06
N SER A 103 -7.38 -4.34 -6.23
CA SER A 103 -7.21 -2.91 -6.47
C SER A 103 -8.44 -2.30 -7.12
N ARG A 104 -8.86 -1.11 -6.65
CA ARG A 104 -9.97 -0.35 -7.23
C ARG A 104 -9.69 -0.03 -8.69
N GLY A 105 -10.68 -0.29 -9.56
CA GLY A 105 -10.57 -0.04 -11.00
C GLY A 105 -9.93 -1.16 -11.80
N PHE A 106 -9.49 -2.24 -11.16
CA PHE A 106 -8.97 -3.43 -11.84
C PHE A 106 -9.92 -4.62 -11.64
N ASN A 107 -10.22 -5.35 -12.71
CA ASN A 107 -11.12 -6.51 -12.62
C ASN A 107 -10.45 -7.73 -11.99
N LYS A 108 -9.14 -7.89 -12.20
CA LYS A 108 -8.38 -9.04 -11.70
C LYS A 108 -8.08 -8.88 -10.21
N LEU A 109 -8.16 -9.99 -9.47
CA LEU A 109 -7.58 -10.17 -8.15
C LEU A 109 -6.16 -10.68 -8.35
N ASP A 110 -5.16 -10.00 -7.84
CA ASP A 110 -3.80 -10.51 -7.79
C ASP A 110 -3.70 -11.56 -6.70
N VAL A 111 -3.19 -12.74 -7.05
CA VAL A 111 -3.00 -13.87 -6.12
C VAL A 111 -1.58 -14.37 -6.26
N ILE A 112 -0.78 -14.21 -5.22
CA ILE A 112 0.64 -14.54 -5.20
C ILE A 112 0.87 -15.63 -4.14
N ASP A 113 1.41 -16.76 -4.59
CA ASP A 113 1.89 -17.80 -3.70
C ASP A 113 3.30 -17.41 -3.21
N LEU A 114 3.45 -17.23 -1.90
CA LEU A 114 4.74 -16.90 -1.30
C LEU A 114 5.73 -18.07 -1.27
N ALA A 115 5.29 -19.29 -1.55
CA ALA A 115 6.21 -20.43 -1.70
C ALA A 115 7.00 -20.36 -3.03
N THR A 116 6.48 -19.63 -4.02
CA THR A 116 7.09 -19.43 -5.34
C THR A 116 7.49 -17.97 -5.53
N ALA A 117 8.73 -17.65 -5.18
CA ALA A 117 9.23 -16.27 -5.21
C ALA A 117 9.71 -15.82 -6.59
N GLU A 118 9.99 -16.75 -7.49
CA GLU A 118 10.55 -16.46 -8.80
C GLU A 118 9.58 -15.65 -9.69
N PRO A 119 10.11 -14.71 -10.52
CA PRO A 119 9.31 -14.00 -11.50
C PRO A 119 8.57 -14.97 -12.41
N GLN A 120 7.28 -14.76 -12.60
CA GLN A 120 6.48 -15.58 -13.49
C GLN A 120 6.44 -14.98 -14.89
N ALA A 121 6.53 -15.83 -15.91
CA ALA A 121 6.42 -15.40 -17.31
C ALA A 121 5.07 -14.68 -17.52
N GLY A 122 5.12 -13.44 -18.05
CA GLY A 122 3.95 -12.62 -18.32
C GLY A 122 3.47 -11.74 -17.16
N GLU A 123 4.14 -11.74 -16.01
CA GLU A 123 3.87 -10.83 -14.89
C GLU A 123 4.67 -9.52 -14.99
N SER A 124 5.69 -9.41 -15.83
CA SER A 124 6.47 -8.18 -15.98
C SER A 124 5.54 -6.98 -16.27
N THR A 125 5.76 -5.89 -15.56
CA THR A 125 4.92 -4.67 -15.59
C THR A 125 3.57 -4.76 -14.86
N HIS A 126 3.28 -5.83 -14.13
CA HIS A 126 2.03 -6.02 -13.38
C HIS A 126 2.27 -5.89 -11.86
N SER A 127 1.21 -5.52 -11.12
CA SER A 127 1.24 -5.44 -9.64
C SER A 127 1.72 -6.73 -8.97
N ALA A 128 1.45 -7.89 -9.58
CA ALA A 128 1.87 -9.19 -9.07
C ALA A 128 3.39 -9.33 -9.02
N SER A 129 4.14 -8.88 -10.05
CA SER A 129 5.60 -8.95 -10.05
C SER A 129 6.20 -8.06 -8.96
N LEU A 130 5.67 -6.85 -8.78
CA LEU A 130 6.12 -5.96 -7.71
C LEU A 130 5.90 -6.58 -6.31
N ILE A 131 4.75 -7.22 -6.08
CA ILE A 131 4.47 -7.91 -4.81
C ILE A 131 5.49 -9.04 -4.58
N ARG A 132 5.83 -9.83 -5.61
CA ARG A 132 6.88 -10.87 -5.51
C ARG A 132 8.24 -10.28 -5.19
N GLY A 133 8.63 -9.22 -5.90
CA GLY A 133 9.90 -8.54 -5.69
C GLY A 133 10.04 -8.00 -4.26
N ILE A 134 8.97 -7.40 -3.72
CA ILE A 134 8.95 -6.94 -2.33
C ILE A 134 9.10 -8.13 -1.37
N ALA A 135 8.38 -9.24 -1.59
CA ALA A 135 8.48 -10.43 -0.76
C ALA A 135 9.92 -10.99 -0.73
N GLU A 136 10.58 -11.05 -1.89
CA GLU A 136 11.99 -11.46 -1.97
C GLU A 136 12.91 -10.46 -1.29
N GLY A 137 12.67 -9.17 -1.43
CA GLY A 137 13.43 -8.15 -0.72
C GLY A 137 13.38 -8.34 0.80
N PHE A 138 12.22 -8.63 1.39
CA PHE A 138 12.09 -8.96 2.81
C PHE A 138 12.90 -10.21 3.18
N ARG A 139 12.85 -11.26 2.36
CA ARG A 139 13.63 -12.49 2.59
C ARG A 139 15.13 -12.25 2.51
N ALA A 140 15.56 -11.47 1.53
CA ALA A 140 16.98 -11.13 1.33
C ALA A 140 17.58 -10.41 2.55
N VAL A 141 16.78 -9.62 3.26
CA VAL A 141 17.21 -8.97 4.53
C VAL A 141 16.89 -9.83 5.77
N GLY A 142 16.57 -11.12 5.59
CA GLY A 142 16.38 -12.09 6.68
C GLY A 142 15.07 -11.93 7.46
N LYS A 143 14.07 -11.25 6.91
CA LYS A 143 12.77 -11.07 7.57
C LYS A 143 11.79 -12.17 7.18
N GLN A 144 11.09 -12.70 8.18
CA GLN A 144 10.00 -13.65 7.96
C GLN A 144 8.70 -12.91 7.71
N ILE A 145 8.07 -13.22 6.59
CA ILE A 145 6.78 -12.69 6.18
C ILE A 145 5.81 -13.84 5.86
N GLY A 146 4.53 -13.54 5.83
CA GLY A 146 3.48 -14.48 5.46
C GLY A 146 2.39 -13.81 4.64
N GLY A 147 1.29 -14.52 4.40
CA GLY A 147 0.21 -14.06 3.54
C GLY A 147 -0.66 -12.97 4.18
N PHE A 148 -1.26 -12.18 3.33
CA PHE A 148 -2.33 -11.24 3.70
C PHE A 148 -3.33 -11.07 2.56
N ASP A 149 -4.51 -10.59 2.90
CA ASP A 149 -5.52 -10.14 1.95
C ASP A 149 -5.66 -8.63 2.06
N ALA A 150 -5.66 -7.92 0.93
CA ALA A 150 -5.76 -6.47 0.92
C ALA A 150 -6.70 -5.95 -0.18
N TYR A 151 -7.47 -4.93 0.17
CA TYR A 151 -8.15 -4.07 -0.80
C TYR A 151 -7.43 -2.73 -0.87
N THR A 152 -7.15 -2.25 -2.10
CA THR A 152 -6.47 -0.98 -2.31
C THR A 152 -7.31 0.00 -3.13
N ALA A 153 -7.24 1.28 -2.77
CA ALA A 153 -7.89 2.37 -3.48
C ALA A 153 -6.93 3.56 -3.60
N SER A 154 -6.42 3.80 -4.80
CA SER A 154 -5.45 4.87 -5.06
C SER A 154 -6.13 6.09 -5.68
N ASP A 155 -5.77 7.28 -5.19
CA ASP A 155 -6.01 8.57 -5.82
C ASP A 155 -4.74 9.08 -6.54
N VAL A 156 -3.61 8.37 -6.42
CA VAL A 156 -2.41 8.61 -7.25
C VAL A 156 -2.64 8.00 -8.62
N LEU A 157 -2.90 8.86 -9.60
CA LEU A 157 -3.21 8.40 -10.96
C LEU A 157 -1.98 7.82 -11.65
N ARG A 158 -2.17 6.73 -12.37
CA ARG A 158 -1.10 6.14 -13.20
C ARG A 158 -0.72 7.12 -14.30
N GLY A 159 0.59 7.26 -14.55
CA GLY A 159 1.10 8.18 -15.56
C GLY A 159 1.02 9.68 -15.20
N SER A 160 0.64 10.02 -13.97
CA SER A 160 0.60 11.43 -13.51
C SER A 160 1.96 12.01 -13.11
N GLY A 161 3.02 11.22 -13.12
CA GLY A 161 4.33 11.63 -12.59
C GLY A 161 4.41 11.66 -11.06
N LEU A 162 3.37 11.20 -10.35
CA LEU A 162 3.32 11.19 -8.88
C LEU A 162 3.75 9.85 -8.27
N SER A 163 4.44 9.00 -9.03
CA SER A 163 5.00 7.72 -8.57
C SER A 163 3.96 6.75 -8.01
N SER A 164 2.95 6.41 -8.82
CA SER A 164 1.89 5.48 -8.40
C SER A 164 2.40 4.07 -8.11
N SER A 165 3.44 3.58 -8.81
CA SER A 165 4.11 2.30 -8.50
C SER A 165 4.74 2.34 -7.12
N ALA A 166 5.57 3.34 -6.83
CA ALA A 166 6.22 3.47 -5.53
C ALA A 166 5.21 3.60 -4.37
N ALA A 167 4.08 4.32 -4.57
CA ALA A 167 3.02 4.38 -3.57
C ALA A 167 2.38 3.00 -3.32
N PHE A 168 2.17 2.20 -4.37
CA PHE A 168 1.68 0.83 -4.25
C PHE A 168 2.68 -0.06 -3.53
N GLU A 169 3.95 -0.03 -3.93
CA GLU A 169 5.02 -0.82 -3.33
C GLU A 169 5.21 -0.50 -1.85
N MET A 170 5.30 0.78 -1.49
CA MET A 170 5.40 1.21 -0.10
C MET A 170 4.16 0.81 0.71
N GLY A 171 2.98 0.83 0.10
CA GLY A 171 1.75 0.31 0.72
C GLY A 171 1.87 -1.18 1.05
N MET A 172 2.31 -2.01 0.10
CA MET A 172 2.49 -3.46 0.30
C MET A 172 3.60 -3.76 1.33
N ALA A 173 4.74 -3.07 1.21
CA ALA A 173 5.85 -3.21 2.14
C ALA A 173 5.45 -2.81 3.59
N SER A 174 4.66 -1.74 3.74
CA SER A 174 4.15 -1.31 5.04
C SER A 174 3.20 -2.34 5.66
N ILE A 175 2.35 -2.99 4.86
CA ILE A 175 1.49 -4.08 5.35
C ILE A 175 2.36 -5.20 5.94
N TRP A 176 3.38 -5.67 5.22
CA TRP A 176 4.27 -6.71 5.76
C TRP A 176 5.03 -6.25 6.99
N ASN A 177 5.56 -5.02 6.99
CA ASN A 177 6.31 -4.50 8.13
C ASN A 177 5.50 -4.49 9.42
N GLU A 178 4.25 -4.00 9.35
CA GLU A 178 3.36 -3.90 10.51
C GLU A 178 2.73 -5.25 10.88
N GLU A 179 2.17 -5.96 9.91
CA GLU A 179 1.47 -7.22 10.16
C GLU A 179 2.41 -8.30 10.69
N TYR A 180 3.67 -8.32 10.25
CA TYR A 180 4.65 -9.32 10.66
C TYR A 180 5.72 -8.78 11.59
N SER A 181 5.57 -7.52 12.05
CA SER A 181 6.46 -6.87 13.02
C SER A 181 7.94 -7.00 12.63
N THR A 182 8.26 -6.75 11.37
CA THR A 182 9.63 -6.93 10.86
C THR A 182 10.59 -5.86 11.38
N GLY A 183 10.07 -4.72 11.85
CA GLY A 183 10.84 -3.65 12.48
C GLY A 183 11.77 -2.90 11.53
N LEU A 184 11.49 -2.93 10.22
CA LEU A 184 12.27 -2.18 9.24
C LEU A 184 11.93 -0.69 9.28
N THR A 185 12.94 0.13 9.10
CA THR A 185 12.80 1.59 8.97
C THR A 185 12.20 1.95 7.61
N PRO A 186 11.61 3.16 7.46
CA PRO A 186 11.13 3.62 6.15
C PRO A 186 12.18 3.60 5.04
N ALA A 187 13.46 3.88 5.37
CA ALA A 187 14.55 3.83 4.41
C ALA A 187 14.86 2.40 3.94
N GLU A 188 14.83 1.43 4.84
CA GLU A 188 15.01 0.00 4.49
C GLU A 188 13.85 -0.50 3.64
N LEU A 189 12.60 -0.11 3.96
CA LEU A 189 11.44 -0.44 3.13
C LEU A 189 11.56 0.17 1.73
N ALA A 190 12.00 1.43 1.62
CA ALA A 190 12.23 2.06 0.32
C ALA A 190 13.29 1.31 -0.50
N GLY A 191 14.36 0.83 0.13
CA GLY A 191 15.38 -0.01 -0.52
C GLY A 191 14.82 -1.33 -1.05
N ILE A 192 13.93 -1.98 -0.30
CA ILE A 192 13.23 -3.19 -0.74
C ILE A 192 12.33 -2.89 -1.95
N CYS A 193 11.56 -1.80 -1.91
CA CYS A 193 10.69 -1.39 -3.02
C CYS A 193 11.51 -1.07 -4.28
N GLN A 194 12.60 -0.32 -4.15
CA GLN A 194 13.49 -0.03 -5.25
C GLN A 194 14.10 -1.30 -5.88
N TYR A 195 14.49 -2.27 -5.04
CA TYR A 195 14.94 -3.57 -5.53
C TYR A 195 13.84 -4.28 -6.33
N ALA A 196 12.61 -4.28 -5.83
CA ALA A 196 11.48 -4.90 -6.52
C ALA A 196 11.23 -4.24 -7.89
N GLU A 197 11.17 -2.91 -7.97
CA GLU A 197 10.92 -2.18 -9.22
C GLU A 197 12.03 -2.39 -10.27
N ASN A 198 13.28 -2.59 -9.83
CA ASN A 198 14.43 -2.78 -10.74
C ASN A 198 14.63 -4.24 -11.19
N THR A 199 14.07 -5.22 -10.47
CA THR A 199 14.37 -6.65 -10.69
C THR A 199 13.18 -7.42 -11.25
N TYR A 200 11.95 -6.99 -10.95
CA TYR A 200 10.70 -7.64 -11.29
C TYR A 200 9.84 -6.80 -12.24
#